data_6fcda048cc0d50383cd7457606daf346
#
_entry.id   6fcda048cc0d50383cd7457606daf346
#
_cell.length_a   1.000
_cell.length_b   1.000
_cell.length_c   1.000
_cell.angle_alpha   90.00
_cell.angle_beta   90.00
_cell.angle_gamma   90.00
#
_symmetry.space_group_name_H-M   'P 1'
#
loop_
_entity.id
_entity.type
_entity.pdbx_description
1 polymer ?
#
loop_
_entity_poly.entity_id
_entity_poly.type
_entity_poly.pdbx_seq_one_letter_code
_entity_poly.pdbx_strand_id
1 'polypeptide(L)'
;MLKSQSYILNKKKNPELSEAFDTWTKAGKEVFNFALFVERQLFSSASKDRDKWSENEKAIREEMNSSSSTEIPDSQKSIGYKKLDRFIRDRHYDIFEKELPNQSVQYILKAVVHDIDAFFKAVKNYNANPSAFTGEPKLPHYRKSEHKSITISNQDCVLREFSNHWEMKFPYTKVRYIISELPENFKRLKEVQIIPFYDTYKIEMVYETVSKEKAQLHAKRVAAIDPGIDNLVTLVTNDESLVINGRIIKSKNQWFNKRSSELKSLLDEMYGSSDHEQSKQLTSLWKKRSNWMNDYMHKVSRFIVNYCIEKQISTLVLGKNEQWKTNSNIGKTNNQNFVQIPHAVLYKLIQYKAEEVGIKVIYQEESYTSKASYLDGDTIPVYTESQEYIFSGKRIKRGLYRTKDGILLNADVNGAANIYRKQSGTSPFTKGALQKVKAVTIRP
;
A
#
# COMPACT_ATOMS: atom_id res chain seq x y z
N MET A 1 -7.28 -18.77 -0.20
CA MET A 1 -6.57 -17.47 -0.27
C MET A 1 -7.52 -16.36 0.18
N LEU A 2 -7.01 -15.29 0.84
CA LEU A 2 -7.83 -14.12 1.15
C LEU A 2 -7.71 -13.08 0.04
N LYS A 3 -8.84 -12.46 -0.31
CA LYS A 3 -8.94 -11.35 -1.27
C LYS A 3 -9.83 -10.26 -0.73
N SER A 4 -9.75 -9.08 -1.33
CA SER A 4 -10.68 -8.00 -1.04
C SER A 4 -11.36 -7.47 -2.31
N GLN A 5 -12.60 -7.00 -2.13
CA GLN A 5 -13.39 -6.28 -3.11
C GLN A 5 -13.89 -4.99 -2.49
N SER A 6 -13.66 -3.88 -3.18
CA SER A 6 -14.03 -2.55 -2.68
C SER A 6 -15.28 -2.02 -3.39
N TYR A 7 -16.17 -1.42 -2.61
CA TYR A 7 -17.35 -0.70 -3.07
C TYR A 7 -17.32 0.73 -2.52
N ILE A 8 -17.66 1.72 -3.33
CA ILE A 8 -17.74 3.11 -2.90
C ILE A 8 -19.18 3.42 -2.54
N LEU A 9 -19.42 3.84 -1.30
CA LEU A 9 -20.75 4.20 -0.82
C LEU A 9 -21.29 5.42 -1.58
N ASN A 10 -22.48 5.29 -2.14
CA ASN A 10 -23.22 6.43 -2.67
C ASN A 10 -24.08 7.03 -1.53
N LYS A 11 -23.63 8.12 -0.92
CA LYS A 11 -24.31 8.75 0.22
C LYS A 11 -25.76 9.14 -0.06
N LYS A 12 -26.06 9.59 -1.29
CA LYS A 12 -27.43 9.98 -1.66
C LYS A 12 -28.39 8.79 -1.72
N LYS A 13 -27.89 7.62 -2.13
CA LYS A 13 -28.67 6.39 -2.19
C LYS A 13 -28.72 5.65 -0.84
N ASN A 14 -27.75 5.90 0.04
CA ASN A 14 -27.60 5.21 1.31
C ASN A 14 -27.30 6.21 2.46
N PRO A 15 -28.22 7.14 2.76
CA PRO A 15 -27.98 8.18 3.77
C PRO A 15 -27.79 7.60 5.17
N GLU A 16 -28.62 6.62 5.58
CA GLU A 16 -28.55 5.97 6.89
C GLU A 16 -27.21 5.23 7.09
N LEU A 17 -26.72 4.50 6.08
CA LEU A 17 -25.41 3.86 6.15
C LEU A 17 -24.27 4.90 6.20
N SER A 18 -24.44 6.01 5.50
CA SER A 18 -23.45 7.09 5.53
C SER A 18 -23.32 7.70 6.92
N GLU A 19 -24.44 7.90 7.63
CA GLU A 19 -24.47 8.43 8.98
C GLU A 19 -23.89 7.41 9.98
N ALA A 20 -24.28 6.15 9.89
CA ALA A 20 -23.72 5.09 10.72
C ALA A 20 -22.19 4.97 10.56
N PHE A 21 -21.68 5.02 9.32
CA PHE A 21 -20.25 4.94 9.07
C PHE A 21 -19.47 6.17 9.56
N ASP A 22 -20.10 7.35 9.51
CA ASP A 22 -19.57 8.56 10.10
C ASP A 22 -19.38 8.41 11.61
N THR A 23 -20.45 8.04 12.31
CA THR A 23 -20.45 7.78 13.75
C THR A 23 -19.40 6.73 14.13
N TRP A 24 -19.39 5.59 13.46
CA TRP A 24 -18.46 4.49 13.79
C TRP A 24 -17.00 4.87 13.55
N THR A 25 -16.69 5.58 12.47
CA THR A 25 -15.29 5.93 12.18
C THR A 25 -14.77 7.04 13.10
N LYS A 26 -15.65 7.94 13.58
CA LYS A 26 -15.34 8.93 14.63
C LYS A 26 -15.11 8.25 15.98
N ALA A 27 -16.06 7.42 16.43
CA ALA A 27 -15.91 6.64 17.66
C ALA A 27 -14.66 5.75 17.63
N GLY A 28 -14.37 5.11 16.49
CA GLY A 28 -13.16 4.30 16.33
C GLY A 28 -11.86 5.09 16.47
N LYS A 29 -11.83 6.37 16.09
CA LYS A 29 -10.69 7.26 16.33
C LYS A 29 -10.55 7.59 17.82
N GLU A 30 -11.65 7.85 18.51
CA GLU A 30 -11.65 8.12 19.95
C GLU A 30 -11.14 6.93 20.74
N VAL A 31 -11.66 5.73 20.47
CA VAL A 31 -11.19 4.46 21.09
C VAL A 31 -9.69 4.26 20.87
N PHE A 32 -9.21 4.47 19.64
CA PHE A 32 -7.79 4.31 19.33
C PHE A 32 -6.93 5.29 20.11
N ASN A 33 -7.31 6.57 20.12
CA ASN A 33 -6.54 7.60 20.81
C ASN A 33 -6.55 7.40 22.34
N PHE A 34 -7.67 6.99 22.90
CA PHE A 34 -7.76 6.70 24.33
C PHE A 34 -6.89 5.48 24.73
N ALA A 35 -7.00 4.37 23.99
CA ALA A 35 -6.16 3.19 24.23
C ALA A 35 -4.66 3.51 24.10
N LEU A 36 -4.29 4.31 23.09
CA LEU A 36 -2.93 4.79 22.94
C LEU A 36 -2.50 5.73 24.06
N PHE A 37 -3.41 6.57 24.56
CA PHE A 37 -3.15 7.42 25.73
C PHE A 37 -2.79 6.58 26.95
N VAL A 38 -3.55 5.53 27.24
CA VAL A 38 -3.28 4.61 28.36
C VAL A 38 -1.86 4.01 28.22
N GLU A 39 -1.53 3.45 27.07
CA GLU A 39 -0.20 2.86 26.81
C GLU A 39 0.94 3.88 26.95
N ARG A 40 0.72 5.11 26.51
CA ARG A 40 1.71 6.19 26.63
C ARG A 40 1.92 6.64 28.07
N GLN A 41 0.86 6.70 28.90
CA GLN A 41 1.01 7.00 30.32
C GLN A 41 1.83 5.92 31.05
N LEU A 42 1.58 4.65 30.75
CA LEU A 42 2.37 3.53 31.30
C LEU A 42 3.84 3.61 30.87
N PHE A 43 4.10 3.88 29.59
CA PHE A 43 5.46 4.00 29.09
C PHE A 43 6.22 5.17 29.73
N SER A 44 5.60 6.34 29.81
CA SER A 44 6.20 7.55 30.33
C SER A 44 6.47 7.45 31.84
N SER A 45 5.55 6.86 32.61
CA SER A 45 5.69 6.68 34.06
C SER A 45 6.74 5.64 34.45
N ALA A 46 6.94 4.58 33.63
CA ALA A 46 7.80 3.45 33.95
C ALA A 46 9.29 3.79 34.13
N SER A 47 9.73 4.95 33.64
CA SER A 47 11.12 5.44 33.74
C SER A 47 11.30 6.53 34.79
N LYS A 48 10.26 6.83 35.59
CA LYS A 48 10.25 7.91 36.58
C LYS A 48 9.94 7.35 37.98
N ASP A 49 10.40 8.05 38.99
CA ASP A 49 9.97 7.85 40.37
C ASP A 49 8.52 8.32 40.52
N ARG A 50 7.74 7.74 41.45
CA ARG A 50 6.29 8.04 41.62
C ARG A 50 6.01 9.52 41.92
N ASP A 51 6.89 10.20 42.61
CA ASP A 51 6.81 11.63 42.95
C ASP A 51 6.88 12.53 41.71
N LYS A 52 7.52 12.05 40.65
CA LYS A 52 7.68 12.73 39.35
C LYS A 52 6.60 12.41 38.33
N TRP A 53 5.63 11.55 38.67
CA TRP A 53 4.53 11.22 37.78
C TRP A 53 3.59 12.42 37.60
N SER A 54 3.16 12.67 36.36
CA SER A 54 2.08 13.61 36.08
C SER A 54 0.75 13.12 36.66
N GLU A 55 -0.23 14.01 36.76
CA GLU A 55 -1.59 13.66 37.22
C GLU A 55 -2.21 12.55 36.36
N ASN A 56 -2.06 12.61 35.04
CA ASN A 56 -2.54 11.57 34.14
C ASN A 56 -1.85 10.22 34.34
N GLU A 57 -0.54 10.22 34.56
CA GLU A 57 0.23 9.00 34.85
C GLU A 57 -0.22 8.35 36.16
N LYS A 58 -0.44 9.15 37.22
CA LYS A 58 -0.99 8.68 38.49
C LYS A 58 -2.39 8.13 38.33
N ALA A 59 -3.29 8.89 37.71
CA ALA A 59 -4.68 8.49 37.51
C ALA A 59 -4.79 7.14 36.78
N ILE A 60 -4.11 6.98 35.63
CA ILE A 60 -4.18 5.72 34.86
C ILE A 60 -3.62 4.55 35.69
N ARG A 61 -2.52 4.73 36.42
CA ARG A 61 -1.96 3.65 37.24
C ARG A 61 -2.85 3.27 38.43
N GLU A 62 -3.44 4.23 39.08
CA GLU A 62 -4.37 4.02 40.20
C GLU A 62 -5.64 3.31 39.72
N GLU A 63 -6.24 3.78 38.63
CA GLU A 63 -7.42 3.14 38.04
C GLU A 63 -7.14 1.70 37.62
N MET A 64 -5.98 1.43 37.00
CA MET A 64 -5.61 0.07 36.58
C MET A 64 -5.36 -0.86 37.78
N ASN A 65 -4.72 -0.37 38.83
CA ASN A 65 -4.48 -1.14 40.03
C ASN A 65 -5.77 -1.44 40.82
N SER A 66 -6.73 -0.50 40.80
CA SER A 66 -8.05 -0.70 41.42
C SER A 66 -8.97 -1.67 40.64
N SER A 67 -8.71 -1.87 39.34
CA SER A 67 -9.48 -2.79 38.48
C SER A 67 -8.85 -4.18 38.32
N SER A 68 -7.63 -4.36 38.81
CA SER A 68 -6.87 -5.62 38.65
C SER A 68 -6.69 -6.32 39.99
N SER A 69 -6.83 -7.65 40.01
CA SER A 69 -6.45 -8.50 41.17
C SER A 69 -4.94 -8.52 41.42
N THR A 70 -4.14 -7.97 40.52
CA THR A 70 -2.67 -7.94 40.59
C THR A 70 -2.19 -6.54 40.29
N GLU A 71 -1.47 -5.92 41.23
CA GLU A 71 -0.88 -4.59 41.03
C GLU A 71 0.07 -4.58 39.82
N ILE A 72 0.01 -3.51 39.03
CA ILE A 72 0.89 -3.30 37.89
C ILE A 72 2.21 -2.70 38.39
N PRO A 73 3.35 -3.37 38.19
CA PRO A 73 4.65 -2.83 38.61
C PRO A 73 4.92 -1.45 38.00
N ASP A 74 5.54 -0.56 38.78
CA ASP A 74 5.91 0.78 38.33
C ASP A 74 6.82 0.74 37.09
N SER A 75 7.67 -0.24 36.95
CA SER A 75 8.57 -0.46 35.83
C SER A 75 7.86 -1.00 34.56
N GLN A 76 6.57 -1.32 34.63
CA GLN A 76 5.83 -1.86 33.48
C GLN A 76 5.55 -0.77 32.46
N LYS A 77 6.10 -0.92 31.24
CA LYS A 77 6.06 0.05 30.15
C LYS A 77 4.84 -0.05 29.24
N SER A 78 4.15 -1.17 29.24
CA SER A 78 2.93 -1.41 28.46
C SER A 78 2.16 -2.59 28.99
N ILE A 79 0.90 -2.74 28.53
CA ILE A 79 0.05 -3.89 28.87
C ILE A 79 -0.38 -4.60 27.60
N GLY A 80 -0.57 -5.92 27.73
CA GLY A 80 -1.09 -6.71 26.62
C GLY A 80 -2.59 -6.49 26.41
N TYR A 81 -3.06 -6.87 25.20
CA TYR A 81 -4.45 -6.72 24.78
C TYR A 81 -5.49 -7.13 25.84
N LYS A 82 -5.33 -8.29 26.49
CA LYS A 82 -6.32 -8.79 27.48
C LYS A 82 -6.48 -7.86 28.68
N LYS A 83 -5.40 -7.26 29.18
CA LYS A 83 -5.44 -6.31 30.28
C LYS A 83 -6.03 -4.97 29.84
N LEU A 84 -5.66 -4.49 28.66
CA LEU A 84 -6.19 -3.25 28.08
C LEU A 84 -7.69 -3.37 27.83
N ASP A 85 -8.16 -4.46 27.20
CA ASP A 85 -9.59 -4.71 26.93
C ASP A 85 -10.40 -4.76 28.22
N ARG A 86 -9.89 -5.48 29.25
CA ARG A 86 -10.55 -5.53 30.56
C ARG A 86 -10.61 -4.16 31.22
N PHE A 87 -9.49 -3.43 31.27
CA PHE A 87 -9.41 -2.10 31.85
C PHE A 87 -10.43 -1.14 31.24
N ILE A 88 -10.47 -1.06 29.91
CA ILE A 88 -11.39 -0.17 29.21
C ILE A 88 -12.83 -0.61 29.45
N ARG A 89 -13.13 -1.90 29.44
CA ARG A 89 -14.46 -2.44 29.69
C ARG A 89 -14.97 -2.18 31.10
N ASP A 90 -14.10 -2.30 32.10
CA ASP A 90 -14.49 -2.18 33.50
C ASP A 90 -14.57 -0.71 33.96
N ARG A 91 -13.78 0.18 33.39
CA ARG A 91 -13.65 1.58 33.83
C ARG A 91 -14.15 2.64 32.81
N HIS A 92 -14.15 2.29 31.55
CA HIS A 92 -14.51 3.18 30.46
C HIS A 92 -15.52 2.50 29.51
N TYR A 93 -16.53 1.89 30.10
CA TYR A 93 -17.54 1.12 29.35
C TYR A 93 -18.31 1.95 28.33
N ASP A 94 -18.45 3.24 28.56
CA ASP A 94 -19.00 4.23 27.62
C ASP A 94 -18.32 4.18 26.25
N ILE A 95 -17.04 3.78 26.17
CA ILE A 95 -16.30 3.59 24.92
C ILE A 95 -16.85 2.38 24.13
N PHE A 96 -17.33 1.33 24.84
CA PHE A 96 -17.96 0.17 24.21
C PHE A 96 -19.42 0.42 23.86
N GLU A 97 -20.11 1.26 24.59
CA GLU A 97 -21.52 1.59 24.33
C GLU A 97 -21.71 2.57 23.17
N LYS A 98 -20.65 3.27 22.75
CA LYS A 98 -20.67 4.24 21.66
C LYS A 98 -20.85 3.59 20.28
N GLU A 99 -21.98 2.91 20.07
CA GLU A 99 -22.46 2.52 18.74
C GLU A 99 -21.50 1.65 17.88
N LEU A 100 -20.34 1.28 18.42
CA LEU A 100 -19.40 0.39 17.77
C LEU A 100 -19.68 -1.08 18.16
N PRO A 101 -19.67 -2.01 17.21
CA PRO A 101 -19.67 -3.43 17.54
C PRO A 101 -18.50 -3.79 18.44
N ASN A 102 -18.73 -4.58 19.49
CA ASN A 102 -17.70 -4.97 20.46
C ASN A 102 -16.45 -5.55 19.79
N GLN A 103 -16.60 -6.36 18.76
CA GLN A 103 -15.46 -6.90 18.02
C GLN A 103 -14.67 -5.82 17.28
N SER A 104 -15.35 -4.77 16.78
CA SER A 104 -14.65 -3.63 16.14
C SER A 104 -13.79 -2.87 17.15
N VAL A 105 -14.27 -2.64 18.38
CA VAL A 105 -13.47 -2.08 19.48
C VAL A 105 -12.27 -2.98 19.76
N GLN A 106 -12.47 -4.29 19.89
CA GLN A 106 -11.39 -5.25 20.13
C GLN A 106 -10.31 -5.22 19.02
N TYR A 107 -10.72 -5.10 17.76
CA TYR A 107 -9.75 -4.94 16.63
C TYR A 107 -8.92 -3.67 16.80
N ILE A 108 -9.54 -2.56 17.24
CA ILE A 108 -8.84 -1.30 17.47
C ILE A 108 -7.83 -1.44 18.61
N LEU A 109 -8.23 -2.04 19.74
CA LEU A 109 -7.33 -2.26 20.88
C LEU A 109 -6.15 -3.17 20.53
N LYS A 110 -6.40 -4.25 19.78
CA LYS A 110 -5.33 -5.13 19.26
C LYS A 110 -4.36 -4.38 18.35
N ALA A 111 -4.86 -3.46 17.53
CA ALA A 111 -4.02 -2.64 16.66
C ALA A 111 -3.13 -1.70 17.48
N VAL A 112 -3.64 -1.08 18.55
CA VAL A 112 -2.83 -0.23 19.45
C VAL A 112 -1.70 -1.04 20.11
N VAL A 113 -2.01 -2.20 20.67
CA VAL A 113 -1.00 -3.07 21.30
C VAL A 113 0.03 -3.52 20.27
N HIS A 114 -0.39 -3.89 19.06
CA HIS A 114 0.53 -4.25 17.99
C HIS A 114 1.47 -3.08 17.60
N ASP A 115 0.95 -1.86 17.53
CA ASP A 115 1.77 -0.67 17.22
C ASP A 115 2.81 -0.39 18.32
N ILE A 116 2.45 -0.59 19.59
CA ILE A 116 3.35 -0.48 20.75
C ILE A 116 4.42 -1.58 20.73
N ASP A 117 4.04 -2.83 20.46
CA ASP A 117 4.97 -3.95 20.33
C ASP A 117 5.96 -3.73 19.17
N ALA A 118 5.46 -3.19 18.05
CA ALA A 118 6.31 -2.84 16.90
C ALA A 118 7.33 -1.74 17.27
N PHE A 119 6.92 -0.74 18.07
CA PHE A 119 7.82 0.28 18.60
C PHE A 119 8.92 -0.33 19.47
N PHE A 120 8.60 -1.21 20.42
CA PHE A 120 9.63 -1.85 21.27
C PHE A 120 10.60 -2.72 20.47
N LYS A 121 10.10 -3.45 19.48
CA LYS A 121 10.96 -4.21 18.55
C LYS A 121 11.89 -3.29 17.75
N ALA A 122 11.36 -2.16 17.26
CA ALA A 122 12.16 -1.18 16.54
C ALA A 122 13.25 -0.56 17.42
N VAL A 123 12.94 -0.19 18.67
CA VAL A 123 13.93 0.32 19.66
C VAL A 123 15.02 -0.72 19.91
N LYS A 124 14.65 -1.99 20.14
CA LYS A 124 15.63 -3.07 20.33
C LYS A 124 16.56 -3.21 19.13
N ASN A 125 16.03 -3.18 17.91
CA ASN A 125 16.81 -3.29 16.67
C ASN A 125 17.69 -2.05 16.46
N TYR A 126 17.19 -0.86 16.77
CA TYR A 126 17.94 0.39 16.70
C TYR A 126 19.15 0.37 17.64
N ASN A 127 18.97 -0.07 18.89
CA ASN A 127 20.06 -0.19 19.85
C ASN A 127 21.12 -1.21 19.42
N ALA A 128 20.74 -2.24 18.67
CA ALA A 128 21.68 -3.24 18.13
C ALA A 128 22.41 -2.72 16.85
N ASN A 129 21.75 -1.94 16.01
CA ASN A 129 22.32 -1.40 14.75
C ASN A 129 21.68 -0.06 14.37
N PRO A 130 22.11 1.07 14.95
CA PRO A 130 21.57 2.39 14.67
C PRO A 130 21.70 2.81 13.19
N SER A 131 22.76 2.37 12.50
CA SER A 131 23.04 2.74 11.10
C SER A 131 22.03 2.16 10.10
N ALA A 132 21.25 1.14 10.48
CA ALA A 132 20.19 0.58 9.66
C ALA A 132 18.90 1.43 9.67
N PHE A 133 18.85 2.50 10.46
CA PHE A 133 17.68 3.35 10.63
C PHE A 133 17.96 4.78 10.17
N THR A 134 16.94 5.46 9.66
CA THR A 134 17.00 6.88 9.31
C THR A 134 16.91 7.82 10.51
N GLY A 135 16.65 7.28 11.71
CA GLY A 135 16.56 7.99 12.97
C GLY A 135 16.00 7.11 14.08
N GLU A 136 16.00 7.63 15.31
CA GLU A 136 15.50 6.93 16.48
C GLU A 136 13.99 6.62 16.37
N PRO A 137 13.55 5.38 16.69
CA PRO A 137 12.15 5.01 16.71
C PRO A 137 11.35 5.87 17.71
N LYS A 138 10.16 6.32 17.30
CA LYS A 138 9.28 7.14 18.14
C LYS A 138 8.01 6.38 18.47
N LEU A 139 7.45 6.67 19.64
CA LEU A 139 6.13 6.15 20.05
C LEU A 139 5.06 6.47 18.99
N PRO A 140 4.10 5.57 18.77
CA PRO A 140 2.97 5.82 17.90
C PRO A 140 2.29 7.15 18.23
N HIS A 141 1.91 7.92 17.21
CA HIS A 141 1.24 9.20 17.36
C HIS A 141 -0.28 9.05 17.46
N TYR A 142 -0.93 9.96 18.17
CA TYR A 142 -2.37 10.10 18.14
C TYR A 142 -2.87 10.37 16.72
N ARG A 143 -4.03 9.81 16.39
CA ARG A 143 -4.70 10.09 15.11
C ARG A 143 -5.26 11.49 15.13
N LYS A 144 -4.75 12.33 14.22
CA LYS A 144 -5.22 13.70 14.02
C LYS A 144 -6.47 13.77 13.13
N SER A 145 -6.61 12.82 12.19
CA SER A 145 -7.79 12.72 11.33
C SER A 145 -9.05 12.53 12.17
N GLU A 146 -10.14 13.16 11.79
CA GLU A 146 -11.45 13.03 12.44
C GLU A 146 -11.96 11.59 12.43
N HIS A 147 -11.61 10.83 11.41
CA HIS A 147 -12.06 9.47 11.17
C HIS A 147 -10.93 8.44 11.20
N LYS A 148 -11.21 7.24 11.66
CA LYS A 148 -10.36 6.05 11.56
C LYS A 148 -11.13 4.93 10.88
N SER A 149 -10.46 4.19 9.98
CA SER A 149 -11.03 2.95 9.42
C SER A 149 -11.34 1.95 10.53
N ILE A 150 -12.50 1.29 10.40
CA ILE A 150 -12.94 0.25 11.33
C ILE A 150 -13.12 -1.07 10.60
N THR A 151 -12.93 -2.16 11.32
CA THR A 151 -13.14 -3.53 10.84
C THR A 151 -14.37 -4.11 11.54
N ILE A 152 -15.30 -4.67 10.76
CA ILE A 152 -16.51 -5.35 11.22
C ILE A 152 -16.34 -6.82 10.88
N SER A 153 -16.51 -7.70 11.87
CA SER A 153 -16.37 -9.15 11.67
C SER A 153 -17.53 -9.72 10.84
N ASN A 154 -17.33 -10.92 10.30
CA ASN A 154 -18.40 -11.67 9.63
C ASN A 154 -19.50 -12.18 10.58
N GLN A 155 -19.32 -12.04 11.88
CA GLN A 155 -20.37 -12.32 12.88
C GLN A 155 -21.32 -11.13 12.99
N ASP A 156 -20.79 -9.90 12.87
CA ASP A 156 -21.55 -8.66 12.98
C ASP A 156 -22.09 -8.18 11.63
N CYS A 157 -21.40 -8.51 10.52
CA CYS A 157 -21.81 -8.18 9.16
C CYS A 157 -22.22 -9.45 8.41
N VAL A 158 -23.50 -9.53 8.02
CA VAL A 158 -24.09 -10.70 7.36
C VAL A 158 -24.33 -10.42 5.89
N LEU A 159 -23.90 -11.36 5.05
CA LEU A 159 -24.15 -11.36 3.61
C LEU A 159 -25.24 -12.38 3.29
N ARG A 160 -26.31 -11.97 2.57
CA ARG A 160 -27.42 -12.83 2.16
C ARG A 160 -27.65 -12.76 0.67
N GLU A 161 -27.95 -13.89 0.08
CA GLU A 161 -28.29 -14.01 -1.32
C GLU A 161 -29.79 -13.83 -1.52
N PHE A 162 -30.15 -13.10 -2.57
CA PHE A 162 -31.50 -12.97 -3.11
C PHE A 162 -31.47 -13.38 -4.58
N SER A 163 -32.63 -13.51 -5.21
CA SER A 163 -32.76 -14.06 -6.56
C SER A 163 -31.91 -13.37 -7.62
N ASN A 164 -31.60 -12.09 -7.47
CA ASN A 164 -30.88 -11.29 -8.47
C ASN A 164 -29.81 -10.35 -7.90
N HIS A 165 -29.51 -10.43 -6.59
CA HIS A 165 -28.50 -9.59 -5.93
C HIS A 165 -28.11 -10.18 -4.58
N TRP A 166 -27.09 -9.58 -3.97
CA TRP A 166 -26.67 -9.86 -2.59
C TRP A 166 -26.93 -8.67 -1.70
N GLU A 167 -27.32 -8.90 -0.47
CA GLU A 167 -27.50 -7.88 0.55
C GLU A 167 -26.49 -8.04 1.70
N MET A 168 -25.79 -6.96 1.98
CA MET A 168 -24.89 -6.86 3.13
C MET A 168 -25.60 -6.09 4.24
N LYS A 169 -25.87 -6.77 5.37
CA LYS A 169 -26.45 -6.17 6.56
C LYS A 169 -25.36 -5.80 7.54
N PHE A 170 -25.33 -4.52 7.91
CA PHE A 170 -24.44 -4.02 8.94
C PHE A 170 -25.12 -4.04 10.32
N PRO A 171 -24.33 -4.16 11.43
CA PRO A 171 -24.87 -4.10 12.78
C PRO A 171 -25.55 -2.75 13.04
N TYR A 172 -26.54 -2.73 13.91
CA TYR A 172 -27.27 -1.52 14.34
C TYR A 172 -27.94 -0.70 13.22
N THR A 173 -27.98 -1.20 11.98
CA THR A 173 -28.64 -0.53 10.85
C THR A 173 -29.88 -1.29 10.40
N LYS A 174 -30.90 -0.56 9.93
CA LYS A 174 -32.10 -1.16 9.33
C LYS A 174 -31.93 -1.40 7.83
N VAL A 175 -31.17 -0.54 7.17
CA VAL A 175 -30.91 -0.63 5.73
C VAL A 175 -29.83 -1.66 5.39
N ARG A 176 -29.86 -2.11 4.16
CA ARG A 176 -28.94 -3.07 3.61
C ARG A 176 -28.18 -2.46 2.44
N TYR A 177 -26.91 -2.82 2.31
CA TYR A 177 -26.11 -2.45 1.15
C TYR A 177 -26.28 -3.51 0.07
N ILE A 178 -26.74 -3.09 -1.13
CA ILE A 178 -27.01 -3.98 -2.26
C ILE A 178 -25.73 -4.17 -3.09
N ILE A 179 -25.39 -5.42 -3.36
CA ILE A 179 -24.29 -5.85 -4.21
C ILE A 179 -24.91 -6.65 -5.37
N SER A 180 -24.70 -6.21 -6.61
CA SER A 180 -25.24 -6.89 -7.79
C SER A 180 -24.68 -8.30 -7.95
N GLU A 181 -23.35 -8.43 -7.83
CA GLU A 181 -22.63 -9.69 -8.02
C GLU A 181 -21.46 -9.80 -7.04
N LEU A 182 -21.26 -11.00 -6.49
CA LEU A 182 -20.05 -11.33 -5.75
C LEU A 182 -18.91 -11.72 -6.71
N PRO A 183 -17.65 -11.61 -6.26
CA PRO A 183 -16.52 -12.10 -7.02
C PRO A 183 -16.67 -13.59 -7.37
N GLU A 184 -16.34 -13.95 -8.63
CA GLU A 184 -16.51 -15.29 -9.22
C GLU A 184 -16.03 -16.47 -8.36
N ASN A 185 -15.00 -16.26 -7.54
CA ASN A 185 -14.43 -17.28 -6.66
C ASN A 185 -14.72 -17.02 -5.18
N PHE A 186 -15.77 -16.31 -4.87
CA PHE A 186 -16.18 -16.06 -3.48
C PHE A 186 -16.53 -17.38 -2.79
N LYS A 187 -15.97 -17.62 -1.61
CA LYS A 187 -16.27 -18.77 -0.76
C LYS A 187 -17.02 -18.36 0.50
N ARG A 188 -16.48 -17.41 1.24
CA ARG A 188 -17.11 -16.87 2.45
C ARG A 188 -16.55 -15.51 2.84
N LEU A 189 -17.40 -14.69 3.42
CA LEU A 189 -17.02 -13.43 4.04
C LEU A 189 -16.12 -13.67 5.27
N LYS A 190 -15.11 -12.86 5.45
CA LYS A 190 -14.24 -12.87 6.65
C LYS A 190 -14.47 -11.64 7.52
N GLU A 191 -14.42 -10.49 6.91
CA GLU A 191 -14.60 -9.20 7.55
C GLU A 191 -14.97 -8.14 6.51
N VAL A 192 -15.48 -7.02 6.99
CA VAL A 192 -15.74 -5.84 6.18
C VAL A 192 -15.02 -4.65 6.82
N GLN A 193 -14.26 -3.90 6.03
CA GLN A 193 -13.61 -2.69 6.49
C GLN A 193 -14.35 -1.47 5.96
N ILE A 194 -14.69 -0.55 6.85
CA ILE A 194 -15.26 0.76 6.51
C ILE A 194 -14.11 1.77 6.54
N ILE A 195 -13.76 2.28 5.37
CA ILE A 195 -12.60 3.14 5.19
C ILE A 195 -13.08 4.53 4.76
N PRO A 196 -12.77 5.59 5.52
CA PRO A 196 -13.01 6.96 5.09
C PRO A 196 -12.33 7.22 3.73
N PHE A 197 -13.08 7.75 2.78
CA PHE A 197 -12.60 7.95 1.42
C PHE A 197 -13.10 9.28 0.85
N TYR A 198 -12.31 10.32 1.00
CA TYR A 198 -12.66 11.70 0.65
C TYR A 198 -13.96 12.15 1.36
N ASP A 199 -14.99 12.45 0.58
CA ASP A 199 -16.32 12.87 1.04
C ASP A 199 -17.29 11.70 1.33
N THR A 200 -16.82 10.46 1.28
CA THR A 200 -17.64 9.25 1.43
C THR A 200 -16.85 8.12 2.11
N TYR A 201 -17.36 6.89 2.01
CA TYR A 201 -16.76 5.69 2.56
C TYR A 201 -16.51 4.64 1.48
N LYS A 202 -15.44 3.88 1.64
CA LYS A 202 -15.18 2.66 0.92
C LYS A 202 -15.55 1.49 1.83
N ILE A 203 -16.38 0.59 1.33
CA ILE A 203 -16.69 -0.70 1.94
C ILE A 203 -15.75 -1.72 1.31
N GLU A 204 -14.80 -2.22 2.07
CA GLU A 204 -13.85 -3.24 1.60
C GLU A 204 -14.21 -4.60 2.19
N MET A 205 -14.79 -5.44 1.36
CA MET A 205 -15.18 -6.81 1.72
C MET A 205 -13.97 -7.73 1.60
N VAL A 206 -13.51 -8.29 2.71
CA VAL A 206 -12.45 -9.31 2.75
C VAL A 206 -13.09 -10.70 2.80
N TYR A 207 -12.67 -11.59 1.90
CA TYR A 207 -13.30 -12.88 1.74
C TYR A 207 -12.30 -13.99 1.39
N GLU A 208 -12.64 -15.21 1.72
CA GLU A 208 -11.94 -16.39 1.21
C GLU A 208 -12.36 -16.70 -0.23
N THR A 209 -11.39 -17.12 -1.03
CA THR A 209 -11.63 -17.63 -2.39
C THR A 209 -11.48 -19.14 -2.45
N VAL A 210 -12.21 -19.75 -3.39
CA VAL A 210 -11.90 -21.10 -3.84
C VAL A 210 -10.56 -21.05 -4.58
N SER A 211 -9.72 -22.09 -4.44
CA SER A 211 -8.46 -22.17 -5.17
C SER A 211 -8.73 -22.25 -6.68
N LYS A 212 -8.06 -21.39 -7.44
CA LYS A 212 -8.01 -21.55 -8.91
C LYS A 212 -6.99 -22.61 -9.29
N GLU A 213 -7.23 -23.28 -10.42
CA GLU A 213 -6.22 -24.11 -11.04
C GLU A 213 -5.00 -23.25 -11.41
N LYS A 214 -3.82 -23.77 -11.13
CA LYS A 214 -2.58 -23.08 -11.51
C LYS A 214 -2.42 -23.14 -13.04
N ALA A 215 -1.90 -22.08 -13.62
CA ALA A 215 -1.62 -22.03 -15.04
C ALA A 215 -0.55 -23.06 -15.42
N GLN A 216 -0.62 -23.55 -16.65
CA GLN A 216 0.46 -24.37 -17.21
C GLN A 216 1.66 -23.48 -17.52
N LEU A 217 2.72 -23.61 -16.72
CA LEU A 217 3.92 -22.79 -16.80
C LEU A 217 5.13 -23.65 -17.18
N HIS A 218 6.10 -23.06 -17.87
CA HIS A 218 7.32 -23.76 -18.28
C HIS A 218 8.50 -23.31 -17.42
N ALA A 219 9.12 -24.21 -16.66
CA ALA A 219 10.14 -23.91 -15.65
C ALA A 219 11.34 -23.06 -16.14
N LYS A 220 11.70 -23.16 -17.42
CA LYS A 220 12.80 -22.40 -18.04
C LYS A 220 12.37 -21.06 -18.65
N ARG A 221 11.08 -20.76 -18.68
CA ARG A 221 10.57 -19.50 -19.23
C ARG A 221 10.48 -18.46 -18.14
N VAL A 222 11.17 -17.37 -18.36
CA VAL A 222 11.36 -16.30 -17.36
C VAL A 222 11.10 -14.94 -17.96
N ALA A 223 10.79 -13.98 -17.11
CA ALA A 223 10.64 -12.60 -17.51
C ALA A 223 11.22 -11.63 -16.46
N ALA A 224 11.56 -10.44 -16.89
CA ALA A 224 11.98 -9.36 -16.01
C ALA A 224 11.25 -8.05 -16.34
N ILE A 225 10.99 -7.24 -15.33
CA ILE A 225 10.34 -5.95 -15.43
C ILE A 225 11.26 -4.85 -14.91
N ASP A 226 11.44 -3.82 -15.75
CA ASP A 226 12.00 -2.52 -15.39
C ASP A 226 10.87 -1.48 -15.39
N PRO A 227 10.57 -0.81 -14.24
CA PRO A 227 9.55 0.22 -14.16
C PRO A 227 10.09 1.58 -14.60
N GLY A 228 9.27 2.36 -15.26
CA GLY A 228 9.65 3.67 -15.77
C GLY A 228 8.56 4.73 -15.71
N ILE A 229 8.85 5.90 -16.28
CA ILE A 229 7.91 7.04 -16.35
C ILE A 229 7.24 7.10 -17.72
N ASP A 230 8.02 7.23 -18.79
CA ASP A 230 7.49 7.31 -20.17
C ASP A 230 7.08 5.92 -20.69
N ASN A 231 7.82 4.91 -20.32
CA ASN A 231 7.46 3.50 -20.36
C ASN A 231 7.11 3.08 -18.94
N LEU A 232 5.82 2.86 -18.66
CA LEU A 232 5.37 2.48 -17.31
C LEU A 232 6.00 1.17 -16.85
N VAL A 233 6.11 0.23 -17.78
CA VAL A 233 6.71 -1.08 -17.60
C VAL A 233 7.41 -1.49 -18.88
N THR A 234 8.65 -1.91 -18.75
CA THR A 234 9.37 -2.65 -19.80
C THR A 234 9.55 -4.07 -19.32
N LEU A 235 8.99 -5.03 -20.05
CA LEU A 235 9.03 -6.45 -19.73
C LEU A 235 9.81 -7.19 -20.82
N VAL A 236 10.79 -7.99 -20.42
CA VAL A 236 11.59 -8.83 -21.30
C VAL A 236 11.27 -10.29 -21.01
N THR A 237 11.05 -11.08 -22.08
CA THR A 237 10.85 -12.52 -22.03
C THR A 237 11.88 -13.25 -22.88
N ASN A 238 11.87 -14.57 -22.87
CA ASN A 238 12.74 -15.38 -23.74
C ASN A 238 12.54 -15.13 -25.24
N ASP A 239 11.34 -14.69 -25.66
CA ASP A 239 10.96 -14.59 -27.07
C ASP A 239 10.95 -13.17 -27.62
N GLU A 240 10.59 -12.20 -26.78
CA GLU A 240 10.35 -10.82 -27.18
C GLU A 240 10.32 -9.86 -25.98
N SER A 241 10.38 -8.59 -26.24
CA SER A 241 10.26 -7.53 -25.25
C SER A 241 8.95 -6.77 -25.44
N LEU A 242 8.35 -6.34 -24.33
CA LEU A 242 7.09 -5.60 -24.29
C LEU A 242 7.29 -4.28 -23.55
N VAL A 243 6.82 -3.18 -24.13
CA VAL A 243 6.85 -1.86 -23.49
C VAL A 243 5.42 -1.36 -23.33
N ILE A 244 5.00 -1.12 -22.09
CA ILE A 244 3.71 -0.53 -21.77
C ILE A 244 3.87 0.98 -21.61
N ASN A 245 3.15 1.74 -22.44
CA ASN A 245 3.24 3.19 -22.50
C ASN A 245 2.74 3.87 -21.23
N GLY A 246 3.57 4.69 -20.59
CA GLY A 246 3.25 5.48 -19.38
C GLY A 246 2.72 6.89 -19.64
N ARG A 247 2.73 7.36 -20.92
CA ARG A 247 2.36 8.74 -21.28
C ARG A 247 0.92 9.09 -20.91
N ILE A 248 0.01 8.10 -20.89
CA ILE A 248 -1.38 8.29 -20.44
C ILE A 248 -1.43 8.76 -19.00
N ILE A 249 -0.68 8.10 -18.10
CA ILE A 249 -0.60 8.49 -16.69
C ILE A 249 0.02 9.88 -16.55
N LYS A 250 1.09 10.13 -17.31
CA LYS A 250 1.80 11.43 -17.30
C LYS A 250 0.85 12.56 -17.72
N SER A 251 0.14 12.41 -18.82
CA SER A 251 -0.86 13.38 -19.29
C SER A 251 -1.97 13.60 -18.27
N LYS A 252 -2.50 12.51 -17.67
CA LYS A 252 -3.55 12.59 -16.64
C LYS A 252 -3.06 13.34 -15.40
N ASN A 253 -1.84 13.07 -14.94
CA ASN A 253 -1.25 13.77 -13.81
C ASN A 253 -0.98 15.24 -14.12
N GLN A 254 -0.50 15.60 -15.30
CA GLN A 254 -0.28 16.99 -15.70
C GLN A 254 -1.60 17.77 -15.73
N TRP A 255 -2.64 17.21 -16.35
CA TRP A 255 -3.98 17.81 -16.34
C TRP A 255 -4.50 17.99 -14.92
N PHE A 256 -4.38 16.96 -14.07
CA PHE A 256 -4.80 16.99 -12.69
C PHE A 256 -4.05 18.07 -11.91
N ASN A 257 -2.73 18.17 -12.05
CA ASN A 257 -1.91 19.17 -11.34
C ASN A 257 -2.32 20.59 -11.75
N LYS A 258 -2.49 20.83 -13.05
CA LYS A 258 -2.96 22.12 -13.55
C LYS A 258 -4.32 22.49 -12.94
N ARG A 259 -5.30 21.59 -13.01
CA ARG A 259 -6.65 21.85 -12.50
C ARG A 259 -6.69 21.98 -10.98
N SER A 260 -5.90 21.19 -10.26
CA SER A 260 -5.76 21.30 -8.80
C SER A 260 -5.12 22.62 -8.37
N SER A 261 -4.11 23.09 -9.10
CA SER A 261 -3.46 24.37 -8.84
C SER A 261 -4.42 25.54 -9.07
N GLU A 262 -5.17 25.54 -10.20
CA GLU A 262 -6.18 26.55 -10.48
C GLU A 262 -7.24 26.65 -9.37
N LEU A 263 -7.78 25.49 -8.93
CA LEU A 263 -8.78 25.46 -7.85
C LEU A 263 -8.20 25.94 -6.50
N LYS A 264 -6.95 25.59 -6.19
CA LYS A 264 -6.29 26.07 -4.97
C LYS A 264 -6.06 27.58 -5.01
N SER A 265 -5.56 28.10 -6.12
CA SER A 265 -5.34 29.56 -6.28
C SER A 265 -6.64 30.35 -6.09
N LEU A 266 -7.76 29.85 -6.65
CA LEU A 266 -9.06 30.47 -6.43
C LEU A 266 -9.51 30.45 -4.95
N LEU A 267 -9.24 29.34 -4.25
CA LEU A 267 -9.55 29.25 -2.83
C LEU A 267 -8.66 30.19 -1.99
N ASP A 268 -7.35 30.25 -2.27
CA ASP A 268 -6.40 31.13 -1.61
C ASP A 268 -6.83 32.62 -1.81
N GLU A 269 -7.29 32.98 -3.01
CA GLU A 269 -7.82 34.31 -3.30
C GLU A 269 -9.12 34.60 -2.55
N MET A 270 -10.07 33.64 -2.51
CA MET A 270 -11.35 33.80 -1.82
C MET A 270 -11.23 33.94 -0.30
N TYR A 271 -10.28 33.21 0.30
CA TYR A 271 -10.10 33.20 1.77
C TYR A 271 -8.95 34.09 2.27
N GLY A 272 -8.17 34.68 1.37
CA GLY A 272 -7.04 35.54 1.72
C GLY A 272 -5.87 34.80 2.38
N SER A 273 -5.90 33.47 2.40
CA SER A 273 -4.86 32.62 3.01
C SER A 273 -4.84 31.23 2.37
N SER A 274 -3.75 30.50 2.57
CA SER A 274 -3.64 29.08 2.18
C SER A 274 -4.18 28.10 3.24
N ASP A 275 -4.60 28.62 4.40
CA ASP A 275 -5.15 27.82 5.51
C ASP A 275 -6.69 27.82 5.48
N HIS A 276 -7.23 27.03 4.57
CA HIS A 276 -8.68 26.88 4.36
C HIS A 276 -9.04 25.41 4.16
N GLU A 277 -10.30 25.08 4.39
CA GLU A 277 -10.86 23.76 4.11
C GLU A 277 -10.86 23.44 2.61
N GLN A 278 -10.71 22.17 2.28
CA GLN A 278 -10.77 21.72 0.90
C GLN A 278 -12.19 21.88 0.34
N SER A 279 -12.31 22.53 -0.82
CA SER A 279 -13.60 22.65 -1.49
C SER A 279 -14.14 21.29 -1.98
N LYS A 280 -15.48 21.19 -2.09
CA LYS A 280 -16.14 20.01 -2.68
C LYS A 280 -15.63 19.67 -4.09
N GLN A 281 -15.29 20.70 -4.88
CA GLN A 281 -14.74 20.52 -6.22
C GLN A 281 -13.35 19.89 -6.20
N LEU A 282 -12.48 20.39 -5.32
CA LEU A 282 -11.12 19.85 -5.16
C LEU A 282 -11.16 18.42 -4.65
N THR A 283 -11.98 18.14 -3.64
CA THR A 283 -12.22 16.78 -3.11
C THR A 283 -12.71 15.82 -4.19
N SER A 284 -13.68 16.25 -5.02
CA SER A 284 -14.18 15.47 -6.16
C SER A 284 -13.10 15.19 -7.20
N LEU A 285 -12.24 16.18 -7.48
CA LEU A 285 -11.13 16.03 -8.43
C LEU A 285 -10.12 14.98 -7.93
N TRP A 286 -9.74 15.02 -6.67
CA TRP A 286 -8.85 14.05 -6.03
C TRP A 286 -9.44 12.64 -6.04
N LYS A 287 -10.71 12.50 -5.67
CA LYS A 287 -11.46 11.24 -5.68
C LYS A 287 -11.50 10.60 -7.09
N LYS A 288 -11.82 11.40 -8.10
CA LYS A 288 -11.84 10.94 -9.51
C LYS A 288 -10.46 10.47 -9.97
N ARG A 289 -9.39 11.20 -9.61
CA ARG A 289 -8.02 10.80 -9.93
C ARG A 289 -7.64 9.49 -9.24
N SER A 290 -7.93 9.35 -7.95
CA SER A 290 -7.63 8.13 -7.19
C SER A 290 -8.32 6.90 -7.78
N ASN A 291 -9.60 7.01 -8.10
CA ASN A 291 -10.37 5.91 -8.70
C ASN A 291 -9.81 5.53 -10.08
N TRP A 292 -9.55 6.53 -10.91
CA TRP A 292 -8.99 6.31 -12.25
C TRP A 292 -7.60 5.62 -12.16
N MET A 293 -6.75 6.10 -11.28
CA MET A 293 -5.40 5.54 -11.11
C MET A 293 -5.46 4.09 -10.63
N ASN A 294 -6.32 3.81 -9.63
CA ASN A 294 -6.50 2.46 -9.13
C ASN A 294 -7.00 1.50 -10.22
N ASP A 295 -8.04 1.88 -10.97
CA ASP A 295 -8.57 1.09 -12.08
C ASP A 295 -7.48 0.82 -13.14
N TYR A 296 -6.74 1.86 -13.52
CA TYR A 296 -5.67 1.74 -14.51
C TYR A 296 -4.56 0.77 -14.04
N MET A 297 -4.12 0.85 -12.76
CA MET A 297 -3.13 -0.08 -12.22
C MET A 297 -3.63 -1.53 -12.19
N HIS A 298 -4.92 -1.73 -11.91
CA HIS A 298 -5.55 -3.05 -11.99
C HIS A 298 -5.58 -3.61 -13.40
N LYS A 299 -5.88 -2.78 -14.42
CA LYS A 299 -5.87 -3.16 -15.85
C LYS A 299 -4.45 -3.52 -16.30
N VAL A 300 -3.47 -2.67 -16.00
CA VAL A 300 -2.06 -2.91 -16.35
C VAL A 300 -1.54 -4.21 -15.72
N SER A 301 -1.74 -4.38 -14.42
CA SER A 301 -1.26 -5.59 -13.73
C SER A 301 -1.94 -6.86 -14.23
N ARG A 302 -3.23 -6.82 -14.57
CA ARG A 302 -3.94 -7.97 -15.18
C ARG A 302 -3.41 -8.29 -16.56
N PHE A 303 -3.19 -7.27 -17.39
CA PHE A 303 -2.58 -7.44 -18.71
C PHE A 303 -1.20 -8.12 -18.63
N ILE A 304 -0.34 -7.65 -17.72
CA ILE A 304 1.00 -8.24 -17.53
C ILE A 304 0.92 -9.72 -17.12
N VAL A 305 0.07 -10.05 -16.15
CA VAL A 305 -0.06 -11.44 -15.68
C VAL A 305 -0.64 -12.35 -16.77
N ASN A 306 -1.66 -11.88 -17.51
CA ASN A 306 -2.24 -12.63 -18.63
C ASN A 306 -1.19 -12.87 -19.73
N TYR A 307 -0.37 -11.86 -20.05
CA TYR A 307 0.74 -12.00 -20.99
C TYR A 307 1.79 -13.01 -20.49
N CYS A 308 2.12 -13.01 -19.20
CA CYS A 308 3.01 -14.00 -18.62
C CYS A 308 2.43 -15.43 -18.70
N ILE A 309 1.11 -15.60 -18.52
CA ILE A 309 0.44 -16.89 -18.68
C ILE A 309 0.52 -17.36 -20.15
N GLU A 310 0.18 -16.48 -21.10
CA GLU A 310 0.27 -16.76 -22.55
C GLU A 310 1.67 -17.22 -22.95
N LYS A 311 2.70 -16.58 -22.39
CA LYS A 311 4.10 -16.92 -22.63
C LYS A 311 4.63 -18.04 -21.71
N GLN A 312 3.77 -18.67 -20.90
CA GLN A 312 4.13 -19.77 -19.99
C GLN A 312 5.28 -19.40 -19.02
N ILE A 313 5.35 -18.16 -18.58
CA ILE A 313 6.42 -17.66 -17.69
C ILE A 313 6.25 -18.25 -16.29
N SER A 314 7.27 -18.91 -15.78
CA SER A 314 7.28 -19.49 -14.44
C SER A 314 7.84 -18.54 -13.37
N THR A 315 8.73 -17.66 -13.77
CA THR A 315 9.42 -16.71 -12.85
C THR A 315 9.42 -15.31 -13.43
N LEU A 316 8.97 -14.36 -12.64
CA LEU A 316 8.94 -12.94 -12.97
C LEU A 316 9.82 -12.17 -11.98
N VAL A 317 10.87 -11.52 -12.48
CA VAL A 317 11.76 -10.67 -11.68
C VAL A 317 11.34 -9.22 -11.82
N LEU A 318 11.06 -8.55 -10.69
CA LEU A 318 10.67 -7.15 -10.63
C LEU A 318 11.85 -6.31 -10.14
N GLY A 319 12.30 -5.37 -10.93
CA GLY A 319 13.26 -4.38 -10.49
C GLY A 319 12.69 -3.50 -9.37
N LYS A 320 13.43 -3.34 -8.28
CA LYS A 320 13.02 -2.52 -7.15
C LYS A 320 14.20 -1.69 -6.64
N ASN A 321 13.99 -0.40 -6.53
CA ASN A 321 14.91 0.47 -5.83
C ASN A 321 14.22 1.00 -4.56
N GLU A 322 14.76 0.70 -3.39
CA GLU A 322 14.17 1.08 -2.10
C GLU A 322 14.21 2.60 -1.85
N GLN A 323 15.17 3.28 -2.46
CA GLN A 323 15.37 4.73 -2.31
C GLN A 323 14.73 5.57 -3.43
N TRP A 324 13.96 4.99 -4.31
CA TRP A 324 13.40 5.62 -5.50
C TRP A 324 12.71 6.97 -5.28
N LYS A 325 12.11 7.19 -4.10
CA LYS A 325 11.36 8.40 -3.81
C LYS A 325 12.08 9.41 -2.92
N THR A 326 13.16 9.01 -2.26
CA THR A 326 13.82 9.86 -1.24
C THR A 326 15.02 10.65 -1.78
N ASN A 327 15.74 10.14 -2.80
CA ASN A 327 16.96 10.78 -3.30
C ASN A 327 17.03 10.91 -4.84
N SER A 328 15.89 10.87 -5.55
CA SER A 328 15.90 11.01 -7.00
C SER A 328 16.09 12.46 -7.42
N ASN A 329 17.29 12.83 -7.86
CA ASN A 329 17.58 14.15 -8.46
C ASN A 329 17.52 14.07 -9.99
N ILE A 330 16.32 13.79 -10.52
CA ILE A 330 16.04 13.72 -11.98
C ILE A 330 15.44 15.03 -12.52
N GLY A 331 15.55 16.12 -11.76
CA GLY A 331 14.96 17.42 -12.04
C GLY A 331 13.52 17.59 -11.55
N LYS A 332 13.14 18.83 -11.16
CA LYS A 332 11.87 19.15 -10.47
C LYS A 332 10.62 18.57 -11.14
N THR A 333 10.49 18.72 -12.46
CA THR A 333 9.34 18.23 -13.24
C THR A 333 9.31 16.71 -13.34
N ASN A 334 10.46 16.06 -13.53
CA ASN A 334 10.54 14.60 -13.61
C ASN A 334 10.30 13.97 -12.24
N ASN A 335 10.84 14.55 -11.16
CA ASN A 335 10.56 14.11 -9.80
C ASN A 335 9.06 14.16 -9.49
N GLN A 336 8.38 15.26 -9.82
CA GLN A 336 6.94 15.39 -9.63
C GLN A 336 6.15 14.31 -10.38
N ASN A 337 6.47 14.08 -11.66
CA ASN A 337 5.83 13.04 -12.47
C ASN A 337 6.09 11.63 -11.90
N PHE A 338 7.31 11.37 -11.46
CA PHE A 338 7.74 10.07 -10.95
C PHE A 338 7.06 9.72 -9.60
N VAL A 339 7.06 10.66 -8.66
CA VAL A 339 6.43 10.47 -7.34
C VAL A 339 4.92 10.21 -7.45
N GLN A 340 4.27 10.74 -8.48
CA GLN A 340 2.83 10.60 -8.70
C GLN A 340 2.41 9.27 -9.33
N ILE A 341 3.35 8.44 -9.84
CA ILE A 341 3.05 7.10 -10.35
C ILE A 341 3.16 6.10 -9.19
N PRO A 342 2.09 5.35 -8.87
CA PRO A 342 2.10 4.44 -7.74
C PRO A 342 2.72 3.07 -8.10
N HIS A 343 4.03 3.04 -8.45
CA HIS A 343 4.74 1.80 -8.81
C HIS A 343 4.65 0.72 -7.73
N ALA A 344 4.70 1.10 -6.43
CA ALA A 344 4.56 0.15 -5.34
C ALA A 344 3.18 -0.54 -5.33
N VAL A 345 2.12 0.19 -5.70
CA VAL A 345 0.77 -0.40 -5.86
C VAL A 345 0.76 -1.33 -7.05
N LEU A 346 1.31 -0.91 -8.20
CA LEU A 346 1.40 -1.76 -9.40
C LEU A 346 2.12 -3.07 -9.09
N TYR A 347 3.24 -3.03 -8.39
CA TYR A 347 4.01 -4.21 -8.02
C TYR A 347 3.27 -5.17 -7.11
N LYS A 348 2.60 -4.65 -6.07
CA LYS A 348 1.74 -5.47 -5.22
C LYS A 348 0.62 -6.14 -6.01
N LEU A 349 0.01 -5.41 -6.96
CA LEU A 349 -1.04 -5.95 -7.82
C LEU A 349 -0.51 -7.04 -8.78
N ILE A 350 0.69 -6.87 -9.34
CA ILE A 350 1.34 -7.89 -10.17
C ILE A 350 1.66 -9.12 -9.32
N GLN A 351 2.28 -8.92 -8.16
CA GLN A 351 2.72 -10.00 -7.29
C GLN A 351 1.56 -10.94 -6.92
N TYR A 352 0.51 -10.42 -6.27
CA TYR A 352 -0.57 -11.31 -5.81
C TYR A 352 -1.30 -11.98 -6.97
N LYS A 353 -1.48 -11.29 -8.12
CA LYS A 353 -2.12 -11.88 -9.31
C LYS A 353 -1.24 -12.95 -9.97
N ALA A 354 0.06 -12.78 -9.98
CA ALA A 354 1.03 -13.74 -10.50
C ALA A 354 1.11 -14.98 -9.60
N GLU A 355 1.23 -14.78 -8.29
CA GLU A 355 1.26 -15.87 -7.31
C GLU A 355 -0.04 -16.70 -7.32
N GLU A 356 -1.19 -16.06 -7.56
CA GLU A 356 -2.49 -16.75 -7.69
C GLU A 356 -2.49 -17.80 -8.80
N VAL A 357 -1.77 -17.55 -9.89
CA VAL A 357 -1.69 -18.45 -11.04
C VAL A 357 -0.43 -19.33 -11.05
N GLY A 358 0.37 -19.24 -9.99
CA GLY A 358 1.56 -20.07 -9.79
C GLY A 358 2.86 -19.49 -10.33
N ILE A 359 2.88 -18.24 -10.80
CA ILE A 359 4.10 -17.55 -11.23
C ILE A 359 4.87 -17.09 -9.99
N LYS A 360 6.15 -17.49 -9.89
CA LYS A 360 7.05 -17.02 -8.83
C LYS A 360 7.47 -15.58 -9.09
N VAL A 361 7.30 -14.69 -8.11
CA VAL A 361 7.75 -13.30 -8.20
C VAL A 361 8.95 -13.06 -7.29
N ILE A 362 9.99 -12.42 -7.83
CA ILE A 362 11.22 -12.09 -7.12
C ILE A 362 11.51 -10.59 -7.31
N TYR A 363 11.86 -9.91 -6.23
CA TYR A 363 12.31 -8.52 -6.28
C TYR A 363 13.84 -8.46 -6.37
N GLN A 364 14.36 -7.63 -7.28
CA GLN A 364 15.78 -7.42 -7.48
C GLN A 364 16.13 -5.94 -7.42
N GLU A 365 17.15 -5.60 -6.68
CA GLU A 365 17.73 -4.25 -6.62
C GLU A 365 18.34 -3.87 -7.98
N GLU A 366 18.14 -2.61 -8.42
CA GLU A 366 18.38 -2.15 -9.80
C GLU A 366 19.70 -1.40 -10.03
N SER A 367 20.55 -1.20 -9.03
CA SER A 367 21.78 -0.41 -9.22
C SER A 367 22.59 -0.92 -10.40
N TYR A 368 23.03 0.02 -11.25
CA TYR A 368 23.83 -0.18 -12.44
C TYR A 368 23.18 -0.97 -13.59
N THR A 369 21.95 -1.50 -13.45
CA THR A 369 21.31 -2.27 -14.51
C THR A 369 21.04 -1.47 -15.79
N SER A 370 20.81 -0.17 -15.69
CA SER A 370 20.65 0.74 -16.84
C SER A 370 21.97 1.16 -17.51
N LYS A 371 23.11 1.00 -16.80
CA LYS A 371 24.44 1.36 -17.31
C LYS A 371 25.16 0.18 -17.96
N ALA A 372 25.06 -1.01 -17.36
CA ALA A 372 25.69 -2.23 -17.84
C ALA A 372 25.11 -2.70 -19.18
N SER A 373 25.95 -3.28 -20.02
CA SER A 373 25.54 -3.91 -21.27
C SER A 373 25.14 -5.38 -21.04
N TYR A 374 23.91 -5.72 -21.35
CA TYR A 374 23.44 -7.10 -21.23
C TYR A 374 24.09 -8.03 -22.25
N LEU A 375 24.15 -7.60 -23.52
CA LEU A 375 24.70 -8.41 -24.62
C LEU A 375 26.20 -8.59 -24.52
N ASP A 376 26.92 -7.58 -24.00
CA ASP A 376 28.37 -7.66 -23.82
C ASP A 376 28.77 -8.43 -22.55
N GLY A 377 27.81 -8.80 -21.70
CA GLY A 377 28.06 -9.58 -20.50
C GLY A 377 28.71 -8.80 -19.34
N ASP A 378 28.54 -7.48 -19.29
CA ASP A 378 29.13 -6.65 -18.21
C ASP A 378 28.77 -7.17 -16.82
N THR A 379 29.72 -7.18 -15.90
CA THR A 379 29.45 -7.47 -14.48
C THR A 379 28.62 -6.34 -13.88
N ILE A 380 27.53 -6.69 -13.17
CA ILE A 380 26.67 -5.71 -12.52
C ILE A 380 26.96 -5.72 -11.02
N PRO A 381 27.64 -4.68 -10.49
CA PRO A 381 28.02 -4.64 -9.09
C PRO A 381 26.83 -4.33 -8.17
N VAL A 382 27.04 -4.59 -6.87
CA VAL A 382 26.17 -4.06 -5.81
C VAL A 382 26.55 -2.60 -5.57
N TYR A 383 25.59 -1.76 -5.21
CA TYR A 383 25.84 -0.34 -4.96
C TYR A 383 26.84 -0.13 -3.82
N THR A 384 27.89 0.67 -4.09
CA THR A 384 28.84 1.16 -3.10
C THR A 384 29.08 2.65 -3.34
N GLU A 385 29.11 3.47 -2.28
CA GLU A 385 29.10 4.95 -2.38
C GLU A 385 30.37 5.56 -3.03
N SER A 386 31.46 4.83 -3.12
CA SER A 386 32.78 5.39 -3.48
C SER A 386 33.45 4.74 -4.70
N GLN A 387 32.74 3.91 -5.48
CA GLN A 387 33.37 3.19 -6.57
C GLN A 387 32.72 3.52 -7.93
N GLU A 388 33.53 4.05 -8.88
CA GLU A 388 33.12 4.20 -10.27
C GLU A 388 33.36 2.89 -11.04
N TYR A 389 32.37 2.50 -11.83
CA TYR A 389 32.42 1.31 -12.68
C TYR A 389 32.36 1.71 -14.14
N ILE A 390 33.24 1.10 -14.95
CA ILE A 390 33.30 1.27 -16.40
C ILE A 390 32.50 0.11 -17.03
N PHE A 391 31.62 0.45 -17.95
CA PHE A 391 30.82 -0.51 -18.71
C PHE A 391 31.19 -0.47 -20.19
N SER A 392 31.04 -1.62 -20.88
CA SER A 392 31.44 -1.77 -22.28
C SER A 392 30.53 -1.02 -23.25
N GLY A 393 29.24 -0.91 -22.95
CA GLY A 393 28.26 -0.16 -23.71
C GLY A 393 27.90 1.19 -23.10
N LYS A 394 27.10 1.99 -23.81
CA LYS A 394 26.61 3.29 -23.31
C LYS A 394 25.25 3.69 -23.82
N ARG A 395 24.53 4.45 -23.00
CA ARG A 395 23.31 5.12 -23.41
C ARG A 395 23.64 6.32 -24.28
N ILE A 396 23.27 6.28 -25.58
CA ILE A 396 23.63 7.36 -26.54
C ILE A 396 22.56 8.47 -26.59
N LYS A 397 21.30 8.15 -26.29
CA LYS A 397 20.21 9.10 -26.06
C LYS A 397 19.14 8.47 -25.20
N ARG A 398 18.14 9.26 -24.76
CA ARG A 398 16.99 8.73 -24.05
C ARG A 398 16.31 7.61 -24.85
N GLY A 399 16.16 6.44 -24.23
CA GLY A 399 15.52 5.27 -24.85
C GLY A 399 16.43 4.46 -25.78
N LEU A 400 17.70 4.85 -26.03
CA LEU A 400 18.60 4.14 -26.94
C LEU A 400 19.94 3.82 -26.27
N TYR A 401 20.30 2.56 -26.24
CA TYR A 401 21.55 2.01 -25.73
C TYR A 401 22.38 1.41 -26.86
N ARG A 402 23.69 1.59 -26.84
CA ARG A 402 24.63 1.02 -27.79
C ARG A 402 25.63 0.13 -27.07
N THR A 403 25.73 -1.12 -27.49
CA THR A 403 26.71 -2.11 -27.00
C THR A 403 28.13 -1.78 -27.52
N LYS A 404 29.14 -2.47 -27.01
CA LYS A 404 30.51 -2.39 -27.48
C LYS A 404 30.62 -2.63 -28.99
N ASP A 405 29.93 -3.65 -29.50
CA ASP A 405 29.91 -4.03 -30.91
C ASP A 405 29.00 -3.17 -31.79
N GLY A 406 28.51 -2.04 -31.27
CA GLY A 406 27.66 -1.12 -32.00
C GLY A 406 26.18 -1.51 -32.14
N ILE A 407 25.73 -2.62 -31.53
CA ILE A 407 24.34 -3.05 -31.55
C ILE A 407 23.47 -2.04 -30.81
N LEU A 408 22.37 -1.63 -31.43
CA LEU A 408 21.41 -0.73 -30.86
C LEU A 408 20.25 -1.48 -30.18
N LEU A 409 19.96 -1.14 -28.95
CA LEU A 409 18.88 -1.68 -28.16
C LEU A 409 18.03 -0.55 -27.55
N ASN A 410 16.77 -0.86 -27.23
CA ASN A 410 16.01 0.01 -26.35
C ASN A 410 16.67 -0.01 -24.96
N ALA A 411 16.95 1.17 -24.39
CA ALA A 411 17.69 1.30 -23.12
C ALA A 411 16.97 0.68 -21.93
N ASP A 412 15.63 0.76 -21.90
CA ASP A 412 14.82 0.19 -20.82
C ASP A 412 14.71 -1.35 -20.95
N VAL A 413 14.75 -1.89 -22.19
CA VAL A 413 14.87 -3.32 -22.47
C VAL A 413 16.21 -3.86 -21.98
N ASN A 414 17.33 -3.14 -22.24
CA ASN A 414 18.63 -3.50 -21.70
C ASN A 414 18.63 -3.52 -20.17
N GLY A 415 17.99 -2.52 -19.53
CA GLY A 415 17.80 -2.45 -18.07
C GLY A 415 17.04 -3.65 -17.52
N ALA A 416 15.88 -3.95 -18.11
CA ALA A 416 15.06 -5.09 -17.70
C ALA A 416 15.80 -6.44 -17.82
N ALA A 417 16.53 -6.64 -18.91
CA ALA A 417 17.35 -7.84 -19.09
C ALA A 417 18.46 -7.97 -18.03
N ASN A 418 19.09 -6.85 -17.69
CA ASN A 418 20.11 -6.78 -16.64
C ASN A 418 19.56 -7.03 -15.24
N ILE A 419 18.31 -6.61 -14.94
CA ILE A 419 17.61 -6.92 -13.68
C ILE A 419 17.53 -8.44 -13.50
N TYR A 420 17.14 -9.17 -14.54
CA TYR A 420 17.12 -10.63 -14.47
C TYR A 420 18.51 -11.21 -14.25
N ARG A 421 19.51 -10.77 -15.05
CA ARG A 421 20.89 -11.29 -14.95
C ARG A 421 21.49 -11.02 -13.58
N LYS A 422 21.23 -9.85 -12.98
CA LYS A 422 21.68 -9.51 -11.63
C LYS A 422 21.13 -10.45 -10.58
N GLN A 423 19.86 -10.88 -10.74
CA GLN A 423 19.17 -11.79 -9.81
C GLN A 423 19.65 -13.24 -9.97
N SER A 424 19.79 -13.73 -11.21
CA SER A 424 19.98 -15.15 -11.51
C SER A 424 21.43 -15.56 -11.84
N GLY A 425 22.30 -14.58 -12.13
CA GLY A 425 23.64 -14.82 -12.67
C GLY A 425 23.65 -15.35 -14.11
N THR A 426 22.47 -15.49 -14.77
CA THR A 426 22.33 -16.06 -16.11
C THR A 426 21.78 -15.07 -17.13
N SER A 427 22.00 -15.31 -18.42
CA SER A 427 21.57 -14.45 -19.53
C SER A 427 20.68 -15.21 -20.52
N PRO A 428 19.40 -15.51 -20.15
CA PRO A 428 18.53 -16.35 -20.97
C PRO A 428 17.91 -15.61 -22.16
N PHE A 429 18.03 -14.28 -22.25
CA PHE A 429 17.39 -13.49 -23.29
C PHE A 429 18.34 -13.35 -24.50
N THR A 430 17.87 -13.73 -25.68
CA THR A 430 18.63 -13.62 -26.92
C THR A 430 18.62 -12.19 -27.46
N LYS A 431 19.60 -11.85 -28.33
CA LYS A 431 19.61 -10.60 -29.08
C LYS A 431 18.31 -10.36 -29.81
N GLY A 432 17.74 -11.41 -30.45
CA GLY A 432 16.45 -11.32 -31.14
C GLY A 432 15.30 -10.93 -30.21
N ALA A 433 15.24 -11.51 -29.02
CA ALA A 433 14.22 -11.17 -28.00
C ALA A 433 14.32 -9.71 -27.55
N LEU A 434 15.53 -9.18 -27.39
CA LEU A 434 15.77 -7.79 -26.98
C LEU A 434 15.48 -6.77 -28.11
N GLN A 435 15.65 -7.15 -29.35
CA GLN A 435 15.38 -6.30 -30.52
C GLN A 435 13.92 -6.35 -30.97
N LYS A 436 13.22 -7.44 -30.68
CA LYS A 436 11.78 -7.59 -30.96
C LYS A 436 10.93 -6.90 -29.89
N VAL A 437 10.81 -5.59 -30.00
CA VAL A 437 10.10 -4.77 -29.00
C VAL A 437 8.70 -4.45 -29.48
N LYS A 438 7.70 -4.89 -28.72
CA LYS A 438 6.27 -4.53 -28.91
C LYS A 438 5.90 -3.38 -27.98
N ALA A 439 5.35 -2.31 -28.54
CA ALA A 439 4.81 -1.22 -27.74
C ALA A 439 3.29 -1.38 -27.61
N VAL A 440 2.79 -1.31 -26.37
CA VAL A 440 1.37 -1.45 -26.05
C VAL A 440 0.88 -0.23 -25.27
N THR A 441 -0.30 0.22 -25.62
CA THR A 441 -1.02 1.27 -24.89
C THR A 441 -2.29 0.65 -24.31
N ILE A 442 -2.35 0.56 -22.99
CA ILE A 442 -3.54 0.08 -22.27
C ILE A 442 -4.51 1.25 -22.15
N ARG A 443 -5.73 1.09 -22.63
CA ARG A 443 -6.77 2.13 -22.50
C ARG A 443 -7.36 2.08 -21.09
N PRO A 444 -7.60 3.26 -20.49
CA PRO A 444 -8.22 3.37 -19.16
C PRO A 444 -9.66 2.83 -19.15
#